data_bd2fe1310ec96e2266c247f032d96e72
#
_entry.id   bd2fe1310ec96e2266c247f032d96e72
#
_cell.length_a   1.000
_cell.length_b   1.000
_cell.length_c   1.000
_cell.angle_alpha   90.00
_cell.angle_beta   90.00
_cell.angle_gamma   90.00
#
_symmetry.space_group_name_H-M   'P 1'
#
loop_
_entity.id
_entity.type
_entity.pdbx_description
1 polymer ?
#
loop_
_entity_poly.entity_id
_entity_poly.type
_entity_poly.pdbx_seq_one_letter_code
_entity_poly.pdbx_strand_id
1 'polypeptide(L)'
;MNTPDFRNYKNAEIDKTIDAAMTSLRTITGNSMDLNIMNVKICSVSCALVSIEGMLSTSAMSELIFRPIMELSAQKPEGSAEQVFDFLTKESLLAAERKTVFNYGDVIQFLFSGFAVIFVEGLSKAVVYGIQGYDKRSVSEPASEQTIMCAQDSFTETIRTNISLVRRRMKTPSLRFEMMQIGKRSSTDVCMVYMSDRASSDAVDRLRKQLKGIKLDTVLTSGYIEPFIDEGFGSSVFSQMAYSERPDMICTRLNQGRICVFVDGTPFVLICPSLFAENFQTMDDFAEKPFYVTFMRWLKYIAFFLAVAFPGLYVALASFHPEVFTLKLLLNLAVSEESTPYPLTVEVLVLMLLFEIMKEAGLRLPKAVGSTVSIVGGLIIGDAAVKSGLVSAPLLIVVGITTTSSFVIPSLYQQTAILRLVYILVGGGSGLYGIALCTVLLMININSMDDLAVSYTAPVTPFFSKGIKDVISRRSFRSYEKTHSTIKEYKLDEKGGSQ
;
A
#
# COMPACT_ATOMS: atom_id res chain seq x y z
N MET A 1 17.01 -18.98 7.86
CA MET A 1 17.24 -17.76 8.65
C MET A 1 16.18 -17.69 9.74
N ASN A 2 16.59 -17.65 11.01
CA ASN A 2 15.63 -17.49 12.11
C ASN A 2 14.98 -16.10 11.99
N THR A 3 13.69 -16.06 11.71
CA THR A 3 12.90 -14.82 11.82
C THR A 3 13.07 -14.30 13.25
N PRO A 4 13.43 -13.02 13.45
CA PRO A 4 13.48 -12.42 14.77
C PRO A 4 12.05 -12.30 15.31
N ASP A 5 11.60 -13.39 15.93
CA ASP A 5 10.35 -13.47 16.66
C ASP A 5 10.65 -13.14 18.14
N PHE A 6 9.68 -12.55 18.86
CA PHE A 6 9.81 -12.32 20.32
C PHE A 6 10.17 -13.63 21.06
N ARG A 7 9.83 -14.80 20.48
CA ARG A 7 10.19 -16.13 21.00
C ARG A 7 11.69 -16.35 21.10
N ASN A 8 12.48 -15.73 20.24
CA ASN A 8 13.95 -15.85 20.25
C ASN A 8 14.58 -15.20 21.49
N TYR A 9 13.84 -14.27 22.13
CA TYR A 9 14.30 -13.53 23.31
C TYR A 9 13.67 -14.03 24.62
N LYS A 10 12.90 -15.14 24.59
CA LYS A 10 12.31 -15.73 25.81
C LYS A 10 13.35 -16.25 26.81
N ASN A 11 14.52 -16.59 26.34
CA ASN A 11 15.64 -17.06 27.19
C ASN A 11 16.58 -15.92 27.60
N ALA A 12 16.35 -14.70 27.11
CA ALA A 12 17.16 -13.54 27.45
C ALA A 12 16.57 -12.86 28.69
N GLU A 13 17.26 -12.98 29.83
CA GLU A 13 16.89 -12.33 31.10
C GLU A 13 16.99 -10.81 30.98
N ILE A 14 16.21 -10.10 31.78
CA ILE A 14 16.24 -8.63 31.84
C ILE A 14 17.51 -8.20 32.57
N ASP A 15 18.25 -7.25 32.00
CA ASP A 15 19.43 -6.65 32.61
C ASP A 15 19.06 -5.90 33.90
N LYS A 16 19.94 -5.97 34.94
CA LYS A 16 19.69 -5.33 36.23
C LYS A 16 19.79 -3.81 36.18
N THR A 17 20.62 -3.27 35.27
CA THR A 17 20.78 -1.82 35.14
C THR A 17 19.87 -1.29 34.03
N ILE A 18 19.24 -0.15 34.26
CA ILE A 18 18.34 0.48 33.30
C ILE A 18 19.07 0.77 31.99
N ASP A 19 20.30 1.30 32.05
CA ASP A 19 21.08 1.64 30.85
C ASP A 19 21.35 0.43 29.96
N ALA A 20 21.72 -0.72 30.55
CA ALA A 20 21.89 -1.95 29.80
C ALA A 20 20.56 -2.46 29.24
N ALA A 21 19.49 -2.44 30.03
CA ALA A 21 18.16 -2.87 29.60
C ALA A 21 17.65 -2.01 28.44
N MET A 22 17.80 -0.70 28.49
CA MET A 22 17.39 0.21 27.39
C MET A 22 18.25 0.02 26.15
N THR A 23 19.55 -0.22 26.30
CA THR A 23 20.45 -0.54 25.18
C THR A 23 20.07 -1.86 24.51
N SER A 24 19.77 -2.89 25.30
CA SER A 24 19.29 -4.19 24.81
C SER A 24 17.96 -4.04 24.05
N LEU A 25 16.99 -3.31 24.60
CA LEU A 25 15.70 -3.04 23.92
C LEU A 25 15.89 -2.27 22.60
N ARG A 26 16.73 -1.24 22.60
CA ARG A 26 17.03 -0.48 21.37
C ARG A 26 17.70 -1.36 20.31
N THR A 27 18.58 -2.24 20.71
CA THR A 27 19.25 -3.20 19.81
C THR A 27 18.24 -4.17 19.21
N ILE A 28 17.37 -4.75 20.03
CA ILE A 28 16.33 -5.69 19.59
C ILE A 28 15.34 -5.00 18.63
N THR A 29 14.87 -3.80 18.98
CA THR A 29 13.94 -3.03 18.14
C THR A 29 14.64 -2.28 17.00
N GLY A 30 16.00 -2.31 16.94
CA GLY A 30 16.83 -1.60 15.95
C GLY A 30 16.62 -0.10 15.99
N ASN A 31 16.46 0.45 17.17
CA ASN A 31 16.25 1.86 17.41
C ASN A 31 15.02 2.43 16.66
N SER A 32 13.96 1.60 16.55
CA SER A 32 12.71 2.02 15.91
C SER A 32 12.12 3.22 16.65
N MET A 33 11.69 4.21 15.90
CA MET A 33 11.27 5.52 16.42
C MET A 33 10.01 5.44 17.31
N ASP A 34 9.15 4.46 17.08
CA ASP A 34 7.92 4.28 17.85
C ASP A 34 8.15 3.77 19.29
N LEU A 35 9.40 3.41 19.66
CA LEU A 35 9.78 3.05 21.01
C LEU A 35 10.03 4.31 21.85
N ASN A 36 9.13 4.60 22.78
CA ASN A 36 9.25 5.71 23.71
C ASN A 36 9.81 5.22 25.06
N ILE A 37 10.88 5.84 25.52
CA ILE A 37 11.55 5.53 26.80
C ILE A 37 11.55 6.81 27.64
N MET A 38 10.90 6.75 28.80
CA MET A 38 10.81 7.84 29.76
C MET A 38 11.50 7.44 31.06
N ASN A 39 12.53 8.16 31.44
CA ASN A 39 13.21 7.98 32.73
C ASN A 39 12.44 8.70 33.84
N VAL A 40 12.05 7.98 34.87
CA VAL A 40 11.26 8.48 35.99
C VAL A 40 11.97 8.06 37.31
N LYS A 41 11.99 8.93 38.30
CA LYS A 41 12.44 8.58 39.65
C LYS A 41 11.25 8.32 40.55
N ILE A 42 11.25 7.17 41.22
CA ILE A 42 10.21 6.76 42.15
C ILE A 42 10.88 6.52 43.51
N CYS A 43 10.54 7.28 44.54
CA CYS A 43 11.14 7.19 45.90
C CYS A 43 12.70 7.14 45.84
N SER A 44 13.33 8.04 45.06
CA SER A 44 14.78 8.12 44.82
C SER A 44 15.38 6.97 43.96
N VAL A 45 14.62 5.95 43.64
CA VAL A 45 15.04 4.86 42.77
C VAL A 45 14.84 5.23 41.30
N SER A 46 15.84 5.04 40.45
CA SER A 46 15.74 5.23 39.00
C SER A 46 14.83 4.16 38.40
N CYS A 47 13.91 4.56 37.57
CA CYS A 47 12.99 3.68 36.83
C CYS A 47 12.91 4.12 35.36
N ALA A 48 12.64 3.20 34.45
CA ALA A 48 12.37 3.51 33.05
C ALA A 48 11.00 2.98 32.66
N LEU A 49 10.13 3.89 32.20
CA LEU A 49 8.86 3.54 31.58
C LEU A 49 9.06 3.44 30.10
N VAL A 50 8.73 2.28 29.54
CA VAL A 50 8.85 1.97 28.09
C VAL A 50 7.48 1.73 27.52
N SER A 51 7.23 2.31 26.35
CA SER A 51 5.96 2.24 25.65
C SER A 51 6.13 2.31 24.14
N ILE A 52 5.10 1.89 23.41
CA ILE A 52 5.02 2.10 21.96
C ILE A 52 4.10 3.27 21.67
N GLU A 53 4.59 4.21 20.88
CA GLU A 53 3.84 5.43 20.53
C GLU A 53 2.54 5.08 19.78
N GLY A 54 1.45 5.79 20.12
CA GLY A 54 0.14 5.61 19.49
C GLY A 54 -0.62 4.35 19.90
N MET A 55 -0.06 3.51 20.79
CA MET A 55 -0.73 2.29 21.26
C MET A 55 -1.31 2.42 22.68
N LEU A 56 -0.98 3.48 23.38
CA LEU A 56 -1.40 3.75 24.76
C LEU A 56 -2.35 4.94 24.83
N SER A 57 -3.26 4.89 25.79
CA SER A 57 -4.05 6.06 26.18
C SER A 57 -3.20 6.98 27.05
N THR A 58 -2.90 8.19 26.56
CA THR A 58 -2.17 9.21 27.32
C THR A 58 -2.91 9.65 28.58
N SER A 59 -4.23 9.72 28.55
CA SER A 59 -5.05 10.02 29.71
C SER A 59 -4.99 8.89 30.75
N ALA A 60 -5.13 7.64 30.31
CA ALA A 60 -5.02 6.49 31.22
C ALA A 60 -3.60 6.37 31.80
N MET A 61 -2.56 6.65 31.01
CA MET A 61 -1.16 6.66 31.50
C MET A 61 -0.97 7.73 32.58
N SER A 62 -1.53 8.93 32.38
CA SER A 62 -1.45 10.02 33.35
C SER A 62 -2.16 9.69 34.64
N GLU A 63 -3.39 9.18 34.58
CA GLU A 63 -4.22 8.91 35.77
C GLU A 63 -3.84 7.61 36.47
N LEU A 64 -3.52 6.54 35.72
CA LEU A 64 -3.33 5.21 36.27
C LEU A 64 -1.85 4.87 36.59
N ILE A 65 -0.91 5.61 36.06
CA ILE A 65 0.52 5.39 36.30
C ILE A 65 1.16 6.60 36.98
N PHE A 66 1.16 7.76 36.31
CA PHE A 66 1.93 8.90 36.79
C PHE A 66 1.38 9.48 38.12
N ARG A 67 0.08 9.64 38.21
CA ARG A 67 -0.54 10.20 39.45
C ARG A 67 -0.24 9.37 40.69
N PRO A 68 -0.43 8.03 40.72
CA PRO A 68 -0.07 7.20 41.88
C PRO A 68 1.43 7.21 42.19
N ILE A 69 2.28 7.25 41.20
CA ILE A 69 3.72 7.34 41.37
C ILE A 69 4.11 8.66 42.05
N MET A 70 3.53 9.77 41.60
CA MET A 70 3.77 11.09 42.19
C MET A 70 3.25 11.17 43.66
N GLU A 71 2.07 10.64 43.92
CA GLU A 71 1.50 10.59 45.27
C GLU A 71 2.36 9.76 46.23
N LEU A 72 2.85 8.59 45.77
CA LEU A 72 3.78 7.75 46.55
C LEU A 72 5.10 8.47 46.84
N SER A 73 5.71 9.06 45.80
CA SER A 73 7.00 9.77 45.95
C SER A 73 6.91 10.97 46.87
N ALA A 74 5.72 11.61 46.98
CA ALA A 74 5.45 12.68 47.93
C ALA A 74 5.32 12.18 49.38
N GLN A 75 4.75 10.98 49.56
CA GLN A 75 4.57 10.38 50.89
C GLN A 75 5.81 9.68 51.41
N LYS A 76 6.58 9.02 50.54
CA LYS A 76 7.81 8.28 50.89
C LYS A 76 8.92 8.69 49.92
N PRO A 77 9.73 9.69 50.23
CA PRO A 77 10.78 10.19 49.33
C PRO A 77 11.96 9.20 49.14
N GLU A 78 12.18 8.29 50.08
CA GLU A 78 13.23 7.28 50.04
C GLU A 78 12.66 5.86 50.10
N GLY A 79 13.15 4.95 49.25
CA GLY A 79 12.73 3.55 49.23
C GLY A 79 13.78 2.65 48.57
N SER A 80 13.76 1.35 48.87
CA SER A 80 14.56 0.36 48.17
C SER A 80 13.92 -0.03 46.84
N ALA A 81 14.73 -0.57 45.89
CA ALA A 81 14.25 -1.07 44.58
C ALA A 81 13.10 -2.09 44.76
N GLU A 82 13.21 -2.98 45.75
CA GLU A 82 12.19 -3.99 46.01
C GLU A 82 10.89 -3.39 46.56
N GLN A 83 10.97 -2.37 47.43
CA GLN A 83 9.80 -1.67 47.91
C GLN A 83 9.05 -0.92 46.82
N VAL A 84 9.79 -0.27 45.89
CA VAL A 84 9.18 0.36 44.73
C VAL A 84 8.53 -0.68 43.83
N PHE A 85 9.19 -1.81 43.61
CA PHE A 85 8.64 -2.89 42.81
C PHE A 85 7.38 -3.51 43.42
N ASP A 86 7.38 -3.74 44.73
CA ASP A 86 6.22 -4.26 45.48
C ASP A 86 5.03 -3.29 45.44
N PHE A 87 5.28 -1.99 45.54
CA PHE A 87 4.25 -0.96 45.37
C PHE A 87 3.67 -1.04 43.92
N LEU A 88 4.51 -1.04 42.93
CA LEU A 88 4.08 -1.15 41.52
C LEU A 88 3.29 -2.43 41.28
N THR A 89 3.56 -3.51 42.00
CA THR A 89 2.91 -4.81 41.79
C THR A 89 1.69 -5.05 42.66
N LYS A 90 1.69 -4.62 43.94
CA LYS A 90 0.70 -5.01 44.94
C LYS A 90 -0.22 -3.86 45.35
N GLU A 91 0.29 -2.65 45.56
CA GLU A 91 -0.40 -1.54 46.21
C GLU A 91 -1.00 -0.52 45.22
N SER A 92 -0.57 -0.50 43.97
CA SER A 92 -1.12 0.44 42.99
C SER A 92 -2.53 0.04 42.59
N LEU A 93 -3.51 0.72 43.15
CA LEU A 93 -4.95 0.41 43.07
C LEU A 93 -5.60 0.66 41.69
N LEU A 94 -4.88 1.22 40.71
CA LEU A 94 -5.51 1.89 39.58
C LEU A 94 -5.36 1.20 38.21
N ALA A 95 -4.39 0.30 38.00
CA ALA A 95 -4.25 -0.41 36.74
C ALA A 95 -5.07 -1.70 36.70
N ALA A 96 -5.93 -1.82 35.71
CA ALA A 96 -6.84 -2.96 35.59
C ALA A 96 -6.12 -4.29 35.38
N GLU A 97 -5.02 -4.32 34.60
CA GLU A 97 -4.26 -5.52 34.29
C GLU A 97 -2.78 -5.29 34.56
N ARG A 98 -2.19 -6.14 35.40
CA ARG A 98 -0.77 -6.10 35.77
C ARG A 98 -0.13 -7.46 35.64
N LYS A 99 1.11 -7.49 35.16
CA LYS A 99 1.89 -8.72 35.09
C LYS A 99 3.38 -8.43 35.34
N THR A 100 4.05 -9.32 36.06
CA THR A 100 5.51 -9.31 36.18
C THR A 100 6.12 -10.14 35.06
N VAL A 101 7.17 -9.63 34.43
CA VAL A 101 7.92 -10.28 33.37
C VAL A 101 9.40 -10.36 33.73
N PHE A 102 10.07 -11.43 33.28
CA PHE A 102 11.45 -11.75 33.62
C PHE A 102 12.39 -11.84 32.43
N ASN A 103 11.87 -11.80 31.21
CA ASN A 103 12.63 -11.95 29.99
C ASN A 103 12.23 -10.92 28.92
N TYR A 104 13.13 -10.63 27.99
CA TYR A 104 12.88 -9.67 26.92
C TYR A 104 11.82 -10.13 25.93
N GLY A 105 11.61 -11.43 25.74
CA GLY A 105 10.57 -11.95 24.87
C GLY A 105 9.17 -11.53 25.31
N ASP A 106 8.89 -11.68 26.60
CA ASP A 106 7.60 -11.26 27.18
C ASP A 106 7.49 -9.73 27.20
N VAL A 107 8.55 -9.00 27.50
CA VAL A 107 8.58 -7.53 27.42
C VAL A 107 8.16 -7.06 26.03
N ILE A 108 8.77 -7.58 24.97
CA ILE A 108 8.49 -7.20 23.59
C ILE A 108 7.05 -7.58 23.20
N GLN A 109 6.60 -8.77 23.60
CA GLN A 109 5.24 -9.22 23.32
C GLN A 109 4.19 -8.27 23.92
N PHE A 110 4.40 -7.84 25.17
CA PHE A 110 3.49 -6.91 25.83
C PHE A 110 3.59 -5.50 25.23
N LEU A 111 4.79 -4.97 25.01
CA LEU A 111 4.99 -3.66 24.38
C LEU A 111 4.26 -3.56 23.06
N PHE A 112 4.44 -4.54 22.15
CA PHE A 112 3.76 -4.54 20.85
C PHE A 112 2.29 -4.93 20.92
N SER A 113 1.79 -5.26 22.11
CA SER A 113 0.35 -5.42 22.39
C SER A 113 -0.29 -4.18 23.00
N GLY A 114 0.46 -3.07 23.16
CA GLY A 114 -0.04 -1.81 23.69
C GLY A 114 -0.06 -1.75 25.21
N PHE A 115 0.91 -2.41 25.85
CA PHE A 115 1.12 -2.30 27.29
C PHE A 115 2.30 -1.36 27.58
N ALA A 116 2.28 -0.70 28.71
CA ALA A 116 3.44 0.01 29.25
C ALA A 116 4.26 -0.93 30.13
N VAL A 117 5.58 -0.82 30.06
CA VAL A 117 6.50 -1.63 30.85
C VAL A 117 7.38 -0.71 31.70
N ILE A 118 7.45 -0.98 33.02
CA ILE A 118 8.30 -0.24 33.95
C ILE A 118 9.43 -1.14 34.42
N PHE A 119 10.66 -0.67 34.19
CA PHE A 119 11.89 -1.26 34.70
C PHE A 119 12.32 -0.50 35.94
N VAL A 120 12.84 -1.22 36.94
CA VAL A 120 13.34 -0.66 38.21
C VAL A 120 14.82 -0.97 38.31
N GLU A 121 15.65 0.02 38.60
CA GLU A 121 17.09 -0.14 38.77
C GLU A 121 17.45 -1.19 39.81
N GLY A 122 18.38 -2.07 39.47
CA GLY A 122 18.87 -3.14 40.34
C GLY A 122 18.08 -4.45 40.25
N LEU A 123 16.97 -4.51 39.51
CA LEU A 123 16.12 -5.70 39.41
C LEU A 123 16.15 -6.31 37.99
N SER A 124 16.22 -7.66 37.90
CA SER A 124 16.10 -8.40 36.63
C SER A 124 14.65 -8.79 36.30
N LYS A 125 13.70 -7.92 36.62
CA LYS A 125 12.27 -8.11 36.40
C LYS A 125 11.61 -6.76 36.11
N ALA A 126 10.52 -6.76 35.32
CA ALA A 126 9.77 -5.56 35.00
C ALA A 126 8.27 -5.75 35.24
N VAL A 127 7.56 -4.64 35.44
CA VAL A 127 6.10 -4.64 35.62
C VAL A 127 5.44 -4.14 34.35
N VAL A 128 4.43 -4.86 33.90
CA VAL A 128 3.63 -4.54 32.69
C VAL A 128 2.25 -4.02 33.13
N TYR A 129 1.80 -2.94 32.50
CA TYR A 129 0.49 -2.33 32.75
C TYR A 129 -0.38 -2.30 31.51
N GLY A 130 -1.61 -2.83 31.61
CA GLY A 130 -2.63 -2.80 30.58
C GLY A 130 -3.34 -1.44 30.51
N ILE A 131 -2.77 -0.51 29.78
CA ILE A 131 -3.33 0.84 29.54
C ILE A 131 -3.55 1.07 28.03
N GLN A 132 -3.99 0.04 27.34
CA GLN A 132 -4.29 0.09 25.93
C GLN A 132 -5.32 1.17 25.63
N GLY A 133 -5.03 2.03 24.71
CA GLY A 133 -5.91 3.12 24.29
C GLY A 133 -5.47 3.59 22.91
N TYR A 134 -6.03 2.94 21.91
CA TYR A 134 -5.88 3.44 20.55
C TYR A 134 -6.74 4.68 20.40
N ASP A 135 -6.21 5.72 19.79
CA ASP A 135 -7.03 6.85 19.38
C ASP A 135 -8.12 6.32 18.43
N LYS A 136 -9.32 6.17 19.00
CA LYS A 136 -10.51 5.72 18.29
C LYS A 136 -11.14 6.89 17.50
N ARG A 137 -10.37 7.75 16.87
CA ARG A 137 -10.95 8.59 15.84
C ARG A 137 -11.53 7.65 14.79
N SER A 138 -12.74 7.94 14.38
CA SER A 138 -13.49 7.16 13.40
C SER A 138 -12.60 6.84 12.20
N VAL A 139 -12.04 5.64 12.21
CA VAL A 139 -11.35 5.07 11.05
C VAL A 139 -12.43 4.93 10.00
N SER A 140 -12.36 5.75 8.95
CA SER A 140 -13.33 5.71 7.86
C SER A 140 -13.13 4.46 7.01
N GLU A 141 -14.17 4.09 6.28
CA GLU A 141 -14.05 3.06 5.25
C GLU A 141 -13.17 3.56 4.10
N PRO A 142 -12.39 2.66 3.45
CA PRO A 142 -11.61 3.00 2.27
C PRO A 142 -12.47 3.63 1.18
N ALA A 143 -12.05 4.78 0.67
CA ALA A 143 -12.79 5.50 -0.35
C ALA A 143 -12.48 4.99 -1.76
N SER A 144 -11.23 4.60 -2.01
CA SER A 144 -10.71 4.19 -3.32
C SER A 144 -10.53 2.68 -3.48
N GLU A 145 -10.33 1.94 -2.37
CA GLU A 145 -10.04 0.50 -2.38
C GLU A 145 -11.11 -0.30 -1.63
N GLN A 146 -12.33 -0.34 -2.15
CA GLN A 146 -13.43 -1.10 -1.56
C GLN A 146 -13.20 -2.61 -1.66
N THR A 147 -13.46 -3.35 -0.58
CA THR A 147 -13.36 -4.80 -0.50
C THR A 147 -14.59 -5.39 0.19
N ILE A 148 -14.90 -6.65 -0.13
CA ILE A 148 -16.12 -7.31 0.36
C ILE A 148 -15.85 -8.03 1.68
N MET A 149 -14.74 -8.76 1.81
CA MET A 149 -14.46 -9.66 2.94
C MET A 149 -13.27 -9.26 3.81
N CYS A 150 -12.56 -8.19 3.46
CA CYS A 150 -11.39 -7.75 4.21
C CYS A 150 -11.72 -6.66 5.23
N ALA A 151 -10.72 -6.23 6.00
CA ALA A 151 -10.88 -5.16 6.98
C ALA A 151 -11.41 -3.88 6.31
N GLN A 152 -12.31 -3.16 6.98
CA GLN A 152 -12.94 -1.94 6.46
C GLN A 152 -12.27 -0.65 6.97
N ASP A 153 -11.11 -0.77 7.65
CA ASP A 153 -10.39 0.38 8.16
C ASP A 153 -9.39 0.93 7.13
N SER A 154 -9.30 2.24 7.03
CA SER A 154 -8.32 2.96 6.21
C SER A 154 -7.39 3.84 7.06
N PHE A 155 -6.30 4.30 6.45
CA PHE A 155 -5.43 5.30 7.04
C PHE A 155 -6.12 6.66 7.16
N THR A 156 -5.57 7.49 8.03
CA THR A 156 -6.00 8.87 8.28
C THR A 156 -4.91 9.84 7.81
N GLU A 157 -5.18 11.15 7.91
CA GLU A 157 -4.20 12.19 7.61
C GLU A 157 -3.05 12.24 8.63
N THR A 158 -3.24 11.66 9.84
CA THR A 158 -2.25 11.73 10.92
C THR A 158 -1.29 10.56 10.85
N ILE A 159 -0.01 10.81 10.58
CA ILE A 159 1.03 9.79 10.43
C ILE A 159 1.18 8.91 11.68
N ARG A 160 1.06 9.46 12.88
CA ARG A 160 1.19 8.70 14.15
C ARG A 160 0.09 7.66 14.30
N THR A 161 -1.15 8.01 13.95
CA THR A 161 -2.27 7.07 13.92
C THR A 161 -2.01 5.96 12.91
N ASN A 162 -1.52 6.31 11.73
CA ASN A 162 -1.23 5.33 10.65
C ASN A 162 -0.13 4.34 11.05
N ILE A 163 0.95 4.81 11.68
CA ILE A 163 2.01 3.97 12.24
C ILE A 163 1.43 2.98 13.27
N SER A 164 0.55 3.45 14.16
CA SER A 164 -0.07 2.60 15.19
C SER A 164 -0.98 1.51 14.60
N LEU A 165 -1.71 1.81 13.51
CA LEU A 165 -2.54 0.84 12.80
C LEU A 165 -1.72 -0.31 12.20
N VAL A 166 -0.52 -0.02 11.69
CA VAL A 166 0.40 -1.05 11.17
C VAL A 166 1.03 -1.83 12.32
N ARG A 167 1.54 -1.14 13.36
CA ARG A 167 2.19 -1.78 14.50
C ARG A 167 1.24 -2.75 15.23
N ARG A 168 -0.04 -2.38 15.37
CA ARG A 168 -1.08 -3.21 16.00
C ARG A 168 -1.26 -4.56 15.27
N ARG A 169 -1.13 -4.56 13.93
CA ARG A 169 -1.26 -5.77 13.11
C ARG A 169 0.03 -6.58 13.04
N MET A 170 1.17 -5.93 13.04
CA MET A 170 2.49 -6.55 12.90
C MET A 170 3.30 -6.40 14.19
N LYS A 171 3.06 -7.32 15.13
CA LYS A 171 3.70 -7.35 16.46
C LYS A 171 5.07 -8.03 16.42
N THR A 172 5.98 -7.51 15.61
CA THR A 172 7.32 -8.09 15.43
C THR A 172 8.41 -7.03 15.62
N PRO A 173 9.54 -7.40 16.25
CA PRO A 173 10.68 -6.50 16.38
C PRO A 173 11.41 -6.23 15.06
N SER A 174 11.14 -7.02 13.98
CA SER A 174 11.71 -6.77 12.66
C SER A 174 11.13 -5.55 11.96
N LEU A 175 9.95 -5.09 12.33
CA LEU A 175 9.30 -3.92 11.75
C LEU A 175 10.00 -2.64 12.23
N ARG A 176 10.54 -1.85 11.29
CA ARG A 176 11.30 -0.63 11.52
C ARG A 176 10.54 0.59 11.04
N PHE A 177 10.59 1.65 11.83
CA PHE A 177 10.05 2.97 11.49
C PHE A 177 11.19 3.97 11.57
N GLU A 178 11.48 4.63 10.44
CA GLU A 178 12.50 5.68 10.33
C GLU A 178 11.82 7.00 9.95
N MET A 179 11.75 7.93 10.90
CA MET A 179 11.17 9.25 10.67
C MET A 179 12.22 10.22 10.13
N MET A 180 11.78 11.06 9.22
CA MET A 180 12.55 12.18 8.68
C MET A 180 11.64 13.35 8.39
N GLN A 181 12.18 14.54 8.31
CA GLN A 181 11.44 15.75 7.93
C GLN A 181 11.86 16.19 6.54
N ILE A 182 10.88 16.40 5.66
CA ILE A 182 11.09 16.81 4.27
C ILE A 182 10.33 18.12 4.02
N GLY A 183 10.93 19.01 3.21
CA GLY A 183 10.38 20.34 2.93
C GLY A 183 10.98 21.42 3.80
N LYS A 184 11.61 22.43 3.17
CA LYS A 184 12.29 23.53 3.88
C LYS A 184 11.35 24.39 4.71
N ARG A 185 10.10 24.57 4.25
CA ARG A 185 9.09 25.41 4.90
C ARG A 185 8.03 24.58 5.61
N SER A 186 7.61 23.46 5.01
CA SER A 186 6.58 22.59 5.60
C SER A 186 7.11 21.73 6.73
N SER A 187 8.41 21.33 6.68
CA SER A 187 9.02 20.37 7.63
C SER A 187 8.10 19.15 7.88
N THR A 188 7.54 18.61 6.80
CA THR A 188 6.55 17.53 6.84
C THR A 188 7.19 16.25 7.36
N ASP A 189 6.57 15.62 8.32
CA ASP A 189 7.00 14.33 8.85
C ASP A 189 6.75 13.23 7.80
N VAL A 190 7.82 12.50 7.47
CA VAL A 190 7.80 11.37 6.54
C VAL A 190 8.41 10.17 7.22
N CYS A 191 7.72 9.04 7.21
CA CYS A 191 8.19 7.81 7.84
C CYS A 191 8.41 6.71 6.81
N MET A 192 9.64 6.23 6.71
CA MET A 192 9.99 5.04 5.95
C MET A 192 9.81 3.80 6.82
N VAL A 193 9.03 2.83 6.33
CA VAL A 193 8.67 1.62 7.08
C VAL A 193 9.07 0.38 6.29
N TYR A 194 9.74 -0.56 6.93
CA TYR A 194 10.18 -1.81 6.30
C TYR A 194 10.41 -2.93 7.31
N MET A 195 10.48 -4.17 6.81
CA MET A 195 10.86 -5.34 7.60
C MET A 195 12.36 -5.61 7.45
N SER A 196 13.14 -5.50 8.54
CA SER A 196 14.60 -5.63 8.51
C SER A 196 15.10 -7.03 8.09
N ASP A 197 14.27 -8.06 8.29
CA ASP A 197 14.58 -9.45 7.91
C ASP A 197 14.19 -9.78 6.47
N ARG A 198 13.35 -8.95 5.81
CA ARG A 198 12.78 -9.22 4.48
C ARG A 198 13.15 -8.22 3.42
N ALA A 199 13.24 -6.95 3.76
CA ALA A 199 13.64 -5.91 2.83
C ALA A 199 15.11 -6.03 2.41
N SER A 200 15.44 -5.60 1.20
CA SER A 200 16.83 -5.50 0.76
C SER A 200 17.50 -4.30 1.44
N SER A 201 18.65 -4.51 2.07
CA SER A 201 19.43 -3.42 2.70
C SER A 201 19.79 -2.33 1.70
N ASP A 202 20.19 -2.72 0.47
CA ASP A 202 20.59 -1.79 -0.57
C ASP A 202 19.40 -0.95 -1.06
N ALA A 203 18.20 -1.56 -1.18
CA ALA A 203 16.98 -0.83 -1.53
C ALA A 203 16.59 0.18 -0.44
N VAL A 204 16.68 -0.22 0.84
CA VAL A 204 16.44 0.67 1.99
C VAL A 204 17.41 1.85 1.98
N ASP A 205 18.70 1.59 1.74
CA ASP A 205 19.73 2.64 1.74
C ASP A 205 19.60 3.58 0.53
N ARG A 206 19.23 3.06 -0.66
CA ARG A 206 18.95 3.88 -1.84
C ARG A 206 17.75 4.79 -1.59
N LEU A 207 16.62 4.23 -1.15
CA LEU A 207 15.42 5.02 -0.86
C LEU A 207 15.67 6.07 0.22
N ARG A 208 16.41 5.72 1.29
CA ARG A 208 16.79 6.67 2.34
C ARG A 208 17.60 7.84 1.79
N LYS A 209 18.53 7.58 0.85
CA LYS A 209 19.32 8.65 0.19
C LYS A 209 18.45 9.51 -0.72
N GLN A 210 17.55 8.91 -1.49
CA GLN A 210 16.60 9.63 -2.36
C GLN A 210 15.70 10.55 -1.53
N LEU A 211 15.08 10.05 -0.46
CA LEU A 211 14.22 10.84 0.43
C LEU A 211 14.98 12.00 1.08
N LYS A 212 16.19 11.77 1.60
CA LYS A 212 17.04 12.84 2.17
C LYS A 212 17.54 13.83 1.13
N GLY A 213 17.57 13.45 -0.13
CA GLY A 213 17.99 14.31 -1.26
C GLY A 213 16.91 15.28 -1.72
N ILE A 214 15.66 15.13 -1.31
CA ILE A 214 14.54 15.98 -1.71
C ILE A 214 14.72 17.41 -1.18
N LYS A 215 14.75 18.40 -2.08
CA LYS A 215 14.98 19.82 -1.77
C LYS A 215 13.75 20.69 -2.03
N LEU A 216 12.57 20.16 -1.88
CA LEU A 216 11.33 20.93 -2.04
C LEU A 216 11.15 21.93 -0.88
N ASP A 217 10.48 23.05 -1.16
CA ASP A 217 10.10 24.01 -0.12
C ASP A 217 8.93 23.46 0.72
N THR A 218 7.97 22.79 0.08
CA THR A 218 6.79 22.21 0.73
C THR A 218 6.50 20.81 0.20
N VAL A 219 6.10 19.92 1.10
CA VAL A 219 5.58 18.57 0.79
C VAL A 219 4.24 18.46 1.50
N LEU A 220 3.14 18.36 0.75
CA LEU A 220 1.78 18.37 1.29
C LEU A 220 1.07 17.03 1.17
N THR A 221 1.51 16.20 0.23
CA THR A 221 0.95 14.85 0.01
C THR A 221 2.03 13.89 -0.45
N SER A 222 1.76 12.58 -0.42
CA SER A 222 2.67 11.53 -0.92
C SER A 222 3.06 11.70 -2.39
N GLY A 223 2.17 12.26 -3.22
CA GLY A 223 2.44 12.52 -4.64
C GLY A 223 3.56 13.53 -4.91
N TYR A 224 3.94 14.39 -3.94
CA TYR A 224 5.10 15.28 -4.08
C TYR A 224 6.45 14.53 -3.99
N ILE A 225 6.44 13.37 -3.37
CA ILE A 225 7.65 12.55 -3.15
C ILE A 225 7.89 11.59 -4.30
N GLU A 226 6.85 11.06 -4.93
CA GLU A 226 6.91 10.06 -6.00
C GLU A 226 7.93 10.41 -7.11
N PRO A 227 7.95 11.65 -7.69
CA PRO A 227 8.88 12.00 -8.77
C PRO A 227 10.37 11.91 -8.40
N PHE A 228 10.70 11.87 -7.10
CA PHE A 228 12.08 11.80 -6.61
C PHE A 228 12.53 10.39 -6.26
N ILE A 229 11.59 9.47 -6.11
CA ILE A 229 11.87 8.09 -5.74
C ILE A 229 11.57 7.09 -6.86
N ASP A 230 10.68 7.43 -7.80
CA ASP A 230 10.43 6.62 -9.00
C ASP A 230 11.44 6.98 -10.10
N GLU A 231 12.41 6.12 -10.34
CA GLU A 231 13.44 6.32 -11.38
C GLU A 231 12.83 6.33 -12.80
N GLY A 232 11.66 5.73 -12.98
CA GLY A 232 10.91 5.70 -14.25
C GLY A 232 9.98 6.91 -14.45
N PHE A 233 9.86 7.80 -13.47
CA PHE A 233 8.93 8.92 -13.52
C PHE A 233 9.22 9.86 -14.70
N GLY A 234 8.25 10.00 -15.61
CA GLY A 234 8.40 10.82 -16.83
C GLY A 234 8.96 10.12 -18.05
N SER A 235 9.54 8.92 -17.94
CA SER A 235 9.99 8.10 -19.07
C SER A 235 9.00 7.02 -19.50
N SER A 236 8.09 6.65 -18.62
CA SER A 236 7.03 5.67 -18.85
C SER A 236 5.66 6.23 -18.42
N VAL A 237 4.61 5.68 -19.01
CA VAL A 237 3.23 5.91 -18.57
C VAL A 237 2.93 5.15 -17.27
N PHE A 238 3.70 4.10 -16.98
CA PHE A 238 3.59 3.29 -15.77
C PHE A 238 4.53 3.82 -14.68
N SER A 239 4.16 3.57 -13.43
CA SER A 239 4.98 3.84 -12.24
C SER A 239 5.29 2.54 -11.51
N GLN A 240 6.48 2.42 -10.95
CA GLN A 240 6.84 1.33 -10.03
C GLN A 240 6.49 1.64 -8.58
N MET A 241 5.75 2.70 -8.35
CA MET A 241 5.14 3.03 -7.08
C MET A 241 3.67 2.64 -7.06
N ALA A 242 3.21 2.11 -5.94
CA ALA A 242 1.79 1.89 -5.71
C ALA A 242 1.33 2.72 -4.51
N TYR A 243 0.05 3.03 -4.47
CA TYR A 243 -0.58 3.72 -3.36
C TYR A 243 -1.59 2.80 -2.70
N SER A 244 -1.72 2.90 -1.39
CA SER A 244 -2.82 2.26 -0.68
C SER A 244 -3.22 3.09 0.54
N GLU A 245 -4.52 3.15 0.80
CA GLU A 245 -5.10 3.71 2.02
C GLU A 245 -5.43 2.63 3.06
N ARG A 246 -5.07 1.35 2.78
CA ARG A 246 -5.45 0.20 3.58
C ARG A 246 -4.31 -0.34 4.43
N PRO A 247 -4.46 -0.38 5.76
CA PRO A 247 -3.44 -0.95 6.66
C PRO A 247 -3.15 -2.44 6.44
N ASP A 248 -4.14 -3.24 6.03
CA ASP A 248 -3.98 -4.67 5.74
C ASP A 248 -3.14 -4.91 4.48
N MET A 249 -3.33 -4.10 3.42
CA MET A 249 -2.51 -4.12 2.22
C MET A 249 -1.06 -3.78 2.55
N ILE A 250 -0.82 -2.70 3.30
CA ILE A 250 0.53 -2.28 3.70
C ILE A 250 1.23 -3.38 4.51
N CYS A 251 0.55 -4.00 5.48
CA CYS A 251 1.10 -5.13 6.24
C CYS A 251 1.48 -6.31 5.34
N THR A 252 0.65 -6.62 4.34
CA THR A 252 0.92 -7.68 3.37
C THR A 252 2.16 -7.36 2.53
N ARG A 253 2.28 -6.13 2.04
CA ARG A 253 3.43 -5.66 1.24
C ARG A 253 4.72 -5.62 2.03
N LEU A 254 4.68 -5.12 3.27
CA LEU A 254 5.81 -5.17 4.21
C LEU A 254 6.28 -6.61 4.44
N ASN A 255 5.34 -7.55 4.63
CA ASN A 255 5.67 -8.97 4.80
C ASN A 255 6.30 -9.60 3.55
N GLN A 256 6.05 -9.04 2.37
CA GLN A 256 6.69 -9.43 1.11
C GLN A 256 8.07 -8.78 0.91
N GLY A 257 8.53 -7.93 1.83
CA GLY A 257 9.84 -7.27 1.78
C GLY A 257 9.84 -5.91 1.06
N ARG A 258 8.66 -5.31 0.85
CA ARG A 258 8.51 -3.95 0.32
C ARG A 258 8.86 -2.91 1.36
N ILE A 259 9.16 -1.72 0.88
CA ILE A 259 9.34 -0.53 1.71
C ILE A 259 8.11 0.36 1.52
N CYS A 260 7.59 0.89 2.60
CA CYS A 260 6.43 1.78 2.57
C CYS A 260 6.82 3.16 3.08
N VAL A 261 6.32 4.22 2.44
CA VAL A 261 6.59 5.61 2.83
C VAL A 261 5.28 6.27 3.21
N PHE A 262 5.20 6.67 4.47
CA PHE A 262 4.09 7.42 5.05
C PHE A 262 4.44 8.91 5.01
N VAL A 263 3.48 9.74 4.67
CA VAL A 263 3.62 11.21 4.65
C VAL A 263 2.50 11.78 5.48
N ASP A 264 2.84 12.69 6.40
CA ASP A 264 1.82 13.37 7.21
C ASP A 264 0.93 14.25 6.35
N GLY A 265 -0.36 14.31 6.69
CA GLY A 265 -1.37 15.06 5.94
C GLY A 265 -2.05 14.27 4.80
N THR A 266 -1.72 12.98 4.60
CA THR A 266 -2.38 12.14 3.56
C THR A 266 -2.64 10.72 4.06
N PRO A 267 -3.80 10.13 3.73
CA PRO A 267 -4.09 8.73 4.03
C PRO A 267 -3.43 7.74 3.07
N PHE A 268 -2.82 8.22 1.98
CA PHE A 268 -2.22 7.37 0.96
C PHE A 268 -0.75 7.10 1.27
N VAL A 269 -0.43 5.82 1.46
CA VAL A 269 0.92 5.32 1.72
C VAL A 269 1.53 4.84 0.41
N LEU A 270 2.75 5.27 0.12
CA LEU A 270 3.54 4.80 -1.02
C LEU A 270 4.13 3.42 -0.72
N ILE A 271 4.09 2.54 -1.70
CA ILE A 271 4.68 1.19 -1.65
C ILE A 271 5.73 1.08 -2.76
N CYS A 272 6.95 0.76 -2.42
CA CYS A 272 8.05 0.62 -3.37
C CYS A 272 8.96 -0.59 -3.07
N PRO A 273 9.48 -1.22 -4.14
CA PRO A 273 9.00 -1.17 -5.51
C PRO A 273 7.67 -1.92 -5.67
N SER A 274 6.83 -1.50 -6.61
CA SER A 274 5.62 -2.23 -7.03
C SER A 274 5.89 -3.02 -8.31
N LEU A 275 5.14 -4.10 -8.53
CA LEU A 275 5.27 -4.94 -9.73
C LEU A 275 4.04 -4.80 -10.62
N PHE A 276 4.21 -4.91 -11.95
CA PHE A 276 3.10 -4.82 -12.89
C PHE A 276 1.95 -5.79 -12.58
N ALA A 277 2.28 -7.03 -12.23
CA ALA A 277 1.30 -8.05 -11.89
C ALA A 277 0.43 -7.71 -10.68
N GLU A 278 0.92 -6.84 -9.78
CA GLU A 278 0.20 -6.47 -8.56
C GLU A 278 -0.99 -5.57 -8.82
N ASN A 279 -1.02 -4.86 -9.94
CA ASN A 279 -2.17 -4.07 -10.36
C ASN A 279 -3.44 -4.92 -10.62
N PHE A 280 -3.26 -6.21 -10.85
CA PHE A 280 -4.35 -7.17 -11.05
C PHE A 280 -4.72 -7.95 -9.78
N GLN A 281 -4.10 -7.63 -8.64
CA GLN A 281 -4.31 -8.28 -7.35
C GLN A 281 -5.06 -7.34 -6.39
N THR A 282 -6.07 -7.85 -5.72
CA THR A 282 -6.83 -7.15 -4.68
C THR A 282 -6.70 -7.87 -3.35
N MET A 283 -7.03 -7.21 -2.23
CA MET A 283 -7.02 -7.85 -0.92
C MET A 283 -8.02 -9.01 -0.80
N ASP A 284 -9.15 -8.94 -1.51
CA ASP A 284 -10.12 -10.04 -1.57
C ASP A 284 -9.53 -11.33 -2.12
N ASP A 285 -8.49 -11.25 -2.97
CA ASP A 285 -7.74 -12.41 -3.47
C ASP A 285 -7.18 -13.30 -2.34
N PHE A 286 -6.93 -12.71 -1.16
CA PHE A 286 -6.42 -13.43 0.01
C PHE A 286 -7.53 -14.06 0.85
N ALA A 287 -8.75 -13.55 0.78
CA ALA A 287 -9.90 -14.02 1.56
C ALA A 287 -10.72 -15.08 0.83
N GLU A 288 -10.69 -15.10 -0.50
CA GLU A 288 -11.54 -15.96 -1.34
C GLU A 288 -10.88 -17.29 -1.73
N LYS A 289 -11.68 -18.20 -2.32
CA LYS A 289 -11.20 -19.51 -2.77
C LYS A 289 -10.23 -19.36 -3.97
N PRO A 290 -9.08 -20.07 -3.99
CA PRO A 290 -8.06 -19.92 -5.02
C PRO A 290 -8.55 -20.11 -6.47
N PHE A 291 -9.53 -20.95 -6.68
CA PHE A 291 -10.12 -21.21 -8.00
C PHE A 291 -10.85 -19.96 -8.55
N TYR A 292 -11.68 -19.36 -7.73
CA TYR A 292 -12.41 -18.14 -8.08
C TYR A 292 -11.46 -16.96 -8.31
N VAL A 293 -10.49 -16.79 -7.42
CA VAL A 293 -9.46 -15.74 -7.55
C VAL A 293 -8.66 -15.90 -8.84
N THR A 294 -8.28 -17.12 -9.21
CA THR A 294 -7.57 -17.38 -10.48
C THR A 294 -8.42 -16.95 -11.67
N PHE A 295 -9.71 -17.31 -11.69
CA PHE A 295 -10.64 -16.89 -12.72
C PHE A 295 -10.76 -15.35 -12.79
N MET A 296 -10.91 -14.68 -11.64
CA MET A 296 -11.00 -13.23 -11.58
C MET A 296 -9.73 -12.53 -12.06
N ARG A 297 -8.53 -13.07 -11.77
CA ARG A 297 -7.27 -12.55 -12.31
C ARG A 297 -7.21 -12.63 -13.82
N TRP A 298 -7.60 -13.75 -14.41
CA TRP A 298 -7.71 -13.89 -15.87
C TRP A 298 -8.67 -12.87 -16.46
N LEU A 299 -9.82 -12.68 -15.83
CA LEU A 299 -10.80 -11.68 -16.25
C LEU A 299 -10.19 -10.25 -16.21
N LYS A 300 -9.41 -9.92 -15.17
CA LYS A 300 -8.74 -8.62 -15.06
C LYS A 300 -7.69 -8.42 -16.17
N TYR A 301 -6.90 -9.44 -16.53
CA TYR A 301 -5.97 -9.35 -17.67
C TYR A 301 -6.71 -9.12 -18.99
N ILE A 302 -7.81 -9.84 -19.24
CA ILE A 302 -8.65 -9.64 -20.41
C ILE A 302 -9.25 -8.22 -20.40
N ALA A 303 -9.75 -7.75 -19.24
CA ALA A 303 -10.28 -6.41 -19.10
C ALA A 303 -9.24 -5.32 -19.40
N PHE A 304 -7.98 -5.52 -19.00
CA PHE A 304 -6.88 -4.61 -19.36
C PHE A 304 -6.70 -4.51 -20.86
N PHE A 305 -6.65 -5.64 -21.56
CA PHE A 305 -6.56 -5.67 -23.01
C PHE A 305 -7.75 -4.96 -23.67
N LEU A 306 -8.98 -5.24 -23.21
CA LEU A 306 -10.19 -4.60 -23.72
C LEU A 306 -10.21 -3.09 -23.44
N ALA A 307 -9.75 -2.66 -22.27
CA ALA A 307 -9.69 -1.24 -21.92
C ALA A 307 -8.68 -0.45 -22.75
N VAL A 308 -7.56 -1.07 -23.16
CA VAL A 308 -6.46 -0.41 -23.88
C VAL A 308 -6.57 -0.58 -25.40
N ALA A 309 -6.60 -1.82 -25.88
CA ALA A 309 -6.42 -2.13 -27.29
C ALA A 309 -7.71 -2.28 -28.08
N PHE A 310 -8.82 -2.66 -27.44
CA PHE A 310 -10.05 -3.03 -28.13
C PHE A 310 -10.64 -1.93 -29.03
N PRO A 311 -10.75 -0.65 -28.62
CA PRO A 311 -11.29 0.38 -29.52
C PRO A 311 -10.38 0.68 -30.70
N GLY A 312 -9.05 0.68 -30.50
CA GLY A 312 -8.08 0.82 -31.60
C GLY A 312 -8.11 -0.38 -32.55
N LEU A 313 -8.26 -1.59 -32.01
CA LEU A 313 -8.41 -2.81 -32.80
C LEU A 313 -9.70 -2.80 -33.65
N TYR A 314 -10.82 -2.33 -33.07
CA TYR A 314 -12.07 -2.16 -33.80
C TYR A 314 -11.90 -1.21 -34.98
N VAL A 315 -11.30 -0.03 -34.76
CA VAL A 315 -11.02 0.95 -35.83
C VAL A 315 -10.12 0.34 -36.91
N ALA A 316 -9.04 -0.35 -36.50
CA ALA A 316 -8.11 -0.98 -37.44
C ALA A 316 -8.78 -2.07 -38.29
N LEU A 317 -9.63 -2.90 -37.69
CA LEU A 317 -10.38 -3.94 -38.39
C LEU A 317 -11.43 -3.35 -39.36
N ALA A 318 -12.23 -2.40 -38.89
CA ALA A 318 -13.30 -1.82 -39.69
C ALA A 318 -12.76 -1.01 -40.87
N SER A 319 -11.66 -0.24 -40.67
CA SER A 319 -11.13 0.65 -41.69
C SER A 319 -10.18 -0.04 -42.69
N PHE A 320 -9.38 -1.03 -42.25
CA PHE A 320 -8.32 -1.62 -43.08
C PHE A 320 -8.52 -3.10 -43.44
N HIS A 321 -9.32 -3.83 -42.62
CA HIS A 321 -9.51 -5.27 -42.78
C HIS A 321 -10.99 -5.68 -42.65
N PRO A 322 -11.89 -5.10 -43.49
CA PRO A 322 -13.32 -5.40 -43.43
C PRO A 322 -13.64 -6.87 -43.74
N GLU A 323 -12.75 -7.59 -44.41
CA GLU A 323 -12.87 -9.02 -44.74
C GLU A 323 -12.91 -9.95 -43.52
N VAL A 324 -12.52 -9.48 -42.35
CA VAL A 324 -12.57 -10.24 -41.07
C VAL A 324 -14.03 -10.38 -40.58
N PHE A 325 -14.89 -9.43 -40.95
CA PHE A 325 -16.28 -9.45 -40.55
C PHE A 325 -17.13 -10.37 -41.43
N THR A 326 -18.14 -11.01 -40.84
CA THR A 326 -19.13 -11.73 -41.65
C THR A 326 -19.87 -10.75 -42.54
N LEU A 327 -20.25 -11.18 -43.75
CA LEU A 327 -20.91 -10.32 -44.76
C LEU A 327 -22.13 -9.55 -44.14
N LYS A 328 -22.93 -10.22 -43.31
CA LYS A 328 -24.08 -9.59 -42.67
C LYS A 328 -23.67 -8.46 -41.70
N LEU A 329 -22.60 -8.67 -40.91
CA LEU A 329 -22.09 -7.67 -40.00
C LEU A 329 -21.42 -6.52 -40.76
N LEU A 330 -20.67 -6.84 -41.81
CA LEU A 330 -20.03 -5.85 -42.67
C LEU A 330 -21.04 -4.91 -43.30
N LEU A 331 -22.15 -5.44 -43.89
CA LEU A 331 -23.21 -4.62 -44.43
C LEU A 331 -23.87 -3.70 -43.39
N ASN A 332 -24.10 -4.23 -42.19
CA ASN A 332 -24.66 -3.43 -41.10
C ASN A 332 -23.71 -2.31 -40.66
N LEU A 333 -22.39 -2.60 -40.58
CA LEU A 333 -21.36 -1.60 -40.28
C LEU A 333 -21.33 -0.52 -41.39
N ALA A 334 -21.26 -0.91 -42.65
CA ALA A 334 -21.23 0.02 -43.78
C ALA A 334 -22.43 0.96 -43.79
N VAL A 335 -23.65 0.43 -43.60
CA VAL A 335 -24.89 1.27 -43.53
C VAL A 335 -24.84 2.22 -42.32
N SER A 336 -24.32 1.76 -41.18
CA SER A 336 -24.21 2.59 -39.98
C SER A 336 -23.15 3.68 -40.16
N GLU A 337 -22.04 3.42 -40.80
CA GLU A 337 -20.97 4.40 -41.07
C GLU A 337 -21.38 5.42 -42.12
N GLU A 338 -22.13 5.00 -43.16
CA GLU A 338 -22.63 5.92 -44.18
C GLU A 338 -23.61 6.98 -43.59
N SER A 339 -24.24 6.66 -42.48
CA SER A 339 -25.15 7.60 -41.77
C SER A 339 -24.42 8.60 -40.86
N THR A 340 -23.13 8.44 -40.62
CA THR A 340 -22.33 9.29 -39.70
C THR A 340 -21.54 10.36 -40.49
N PRO A 341 -21.39 11.60 -39.96
CA PRO A 341 -20.70 12.68 -40.66
C PRO A 341 -19.16 12.64 -40.56
N TYR A 342 -18.59 11.79 -39.72
CA TYR A 342 -17.15 11.75 -39.42
C TYR A 342 -16.56 10.40 -39.79
N PRO A 343 -15.25 10.35 -40.13
CA PRO A 343 -14.50 9.08 -40.24
C PRO A 343 -14.53 8.32 -38.90
N LEU A 344 -14.59 6.99 -38.96
CA LEU A 344 -14.70 6.12 -37.79
C LEU A 344 -13.67 6.44 -36.68
N THR A 345 -12.43 6.72 -37.05
CA THR A 345 -11.37 7.09 -36.07
C THR A 345 -11.72 8.33 -35.26
N VAL A 346 -12.27 9.36 -35.93
CA VAL A 346 -12.67 10.61 -35.28
C VAL A 346 -13.90 10.38 -34.39
N GLU A 347 -14.85 9.59 -34.85
CA GLU A 347 -16.04 9.20 -34.12
C GLU A 347 -15.69 8.51 -32.80
N VAL A 348 -14.78 7.52 -32.84
CA VAL A 348 -14.27 6.83 -31.65
C VAL A 348 -13.55 7.77 -30.70
N LEU A 349 -12.69 8.66 -31.22
CA LEU A 349 -11.96 9.62 -30.40
C LEU A 349 -12.91 10.59 -29.66
N VAL A 350 -13.89 11.14 -30.39
CA VAL A 350 -14.88 12.07 -29.80
C VAL A 350 -15.67 11.39 -28.70
N LEU A 351 -16.16 10.17 -28.93
CA LEU A 351 -16.89 9.41 -27.91
C LEU A 351 -16.04 9.10 -26.68
N MET A 352 -14.81 8.66 -26.90
CA MET A 352 -13.90 8.36 -25.79
C MET A 352 -13.56 9.62 -24.97
N LEU A 353 -13.37 10.75 -25.65
CA LEU A 353 -13.12 12.02 -24.96
C LEU A 353 -14.34 12.46 -24.14
N LEU A 354 -15.55 12.40 -24.73
CA LEU A 354 -16.79 12.69 -24.00
C LEU A 354 -16.96 11.79 -22.78
N PHE A 355 -16.63 10.50 -22.93
CA PHE A 355 -16.68 9.57 -21.81
C PHE A 355 -15.68 9.94 -20.69
N GLU A 356 -14.44 10.30 -21.04
CA GLU A 356 -13.44 10.74 -20.04
C GLU A 356 -13.89 12.03 -19.33
N ILE A 357 -14.48 12.98 -20.07
CA ILE A 357 -15.05 14.21 -19.47
C ILE A 357 -16.17 13.87 -18.49
N MET A 358 -17.11 13.00 -18.88
CA MET A 358 -18.22 12.59 -18.02
C MET A 358 -17.72 11.91 -16.74
N LYS A 359 -16.72 11.07 -16.86
CA LYS A 359 -16.11 10.34 -15.77
C LYS A 359 -15.37 11.28 -14.81
N GLU A 360 -14.56 12.21 -15.33
CA GLU A 360 -13.88 13.23 -14.55
C GLU A 360 -14.89 14.11 -13.79
N ALA A 361 -15.96 14.49 -14.44
CA ALA A 361 -17.08 15.21 -13.81
C ALA A 361 -17.71 14.37 -12.67
N GLY A 362 -17.95 13.08 -12.92
CA GLY A 362 -18.52 12.16 -11.94
C GLY A 362 -17.67 11.99 -10.67
N LEU A 363 -16.32 11.99 -10.81
CA LEU A 363 -15.39 11.90 -9.69
C LEU A 363 -15.37 13.16 -8.81
N ARG A 364 -15.65 14.34 -9.40
CA ARG A 364 -15.63 15.63 -8.69
C ARG A 364 -16.98 16.01 -8.07
N LEU A 365 -18.05 15.36 -8.45
CA LEU A 365 -19.37 15.61 -7.88
C LEU A 365 -19.57 14.87 -6.55
N PRO A 366 -20.41 15.38 -5.63
CA PRO A 366 -20.81 14.65 -4.43
C PRO A 366 -21.36 13.27 -4.79
N LYS A 367 -21.01 12.24 -4.00
CA LYS A 367 -21.36 10.82 -4.28
C LYS A 367 -22.84 10.60 -4.63
N ALA A 368 -23.76 11.31 -3.98
CA ALA A 368 -25.19 11.21 -4.23
C ALA A 368 -25.64 11.69 -5.63
N VAL A 369 -24.90 12.63 -6.22
CA VAL A 369 -25.23 13.25 -7.54
C VAL A 369 -24.36 12.63 -8.64
N GLY A 370 -23.10 12.32 -8.35
CA GLY A 370 -22.12 11.85 -9.35
C GLY A 370 -22.56 10.56 -10.06
N SER A 371 -23.08 9.58 -9.32
CA SER A 371 -23.58 8.32 -9.90
C SER A 371 -24.77 8.55 -10.83
N THR A 372 -25.71 9.40 -10.42
CA THR A 372 -26.91 9.73 -11.23
C THR A 372 -26.53 10.47 -12.51
N VAL A 373 -25.64 11.46 -12.43
CA VAL A 373 -25.18 12.22 -13.59
C VAL A 373 -24.43 11.32 -14.58
N SER A 374 -23.61 10.42 -14.09
CA SER A 374 -22.87 9.48 -14.95
C SER A 374 -23.80 8.50 -15.69
N ILE A 375 -24.81 7.95 -15.00
CA ILE A 375 -25.78 7.02 -15.61
C ILE A 375 -26.69 7.74 -16.60
N VAL A 376 -27.32 8.84 -16.17
CA VAL A 376 -28.25 9.61 -16.99
C VAL A 376 -27.53 10.26 -18.18
N GLY A 377 -26.34 10.85 -17.95
CA GLY A 377 -25.52 11.41 -19.00
C GLY A 377 -25.10 10.37 -20.04
N GLY A 378 -24.60 9.20 -19.60
CA GLY A 378 -24.21 8.11 -20.51
C GLY A 378 -25.38 7.58 -21.34
N LEU A 379 -26.55 7.37 -20.73
CA LEU A 379 -27.74 6.87 -21.42
C LEU A 379 -28.30 7.92 -22.39
N ILE A 380 -28.49 9.16 -21.93
CA ILE A 380 -29.10 10.21 -22.76
C ILE A 380 -28.19 10.61 -23.91
N ILE A 381 -26.91 10.84 -23.63
CA ILE A 381 -25.91 11.22 -24.65
C ILE A 381 -25.74 10.10 -25.67
N GLY A 382 -25.61 8.84 -25.20
CA GLY A 382 -25.42 7.67 -26.05
C GLY A 382 -26.66 7.46 -26.98
N ASP A 383 -27.87 7.45 -26.43
CA ASP A 383 -29.10 7.25 -27.20
C ASP A 383 -29.36 8.43 -28.18
N ALA A 384 -29.15 9.65 -27.72
CA ALA A 384 -29.31 10.84 -28.59
C ALA A 384 -28.26 10.86 -29.71
N ALA A 385 -27.02 10.51 -29.44
CA ALA A 385 -25.93 10.46 -30.42
C ALA A 385 -26.21 9.44 -31.55
N VAL A 386 -26.71 8.25 -31.18
CA VAL A 386 -27.12 7.22 -32.16
C VAL A 386 -28.35 7.64 -32.94
N LYS A 387 -29.39 8.16 -32.30
CA LYS A 387 -30.63 8.60 -32.96
C LYS A 387 -30.41 9.78 -33.90
N SER A 388 -29.47 10.66 -33.59
CA SER A 388 -29.12 11.78 -34.45
C SER A 388 -28.20 11.43 -35.62
N GLY A 389 -27.74 10.18 -35.70
CA GLY A 389 -26.74 9.73 -36.70
C GLY A 389 -25.35 10.34 -36.51
N LEU A 390 -25.04 10.86 -35.32
CA LEU A 390 -23.68 11.36 -34.98
C LEU A 390 -22.71 10.25 -34.71
N VAL A 391 -23.20 9.08 -34.27
CA VAL A 391 -22.42 7.95 -33.85
C VAL A 391 -23.09 6.65 -34.26
N SER A 392 -22.30 5.67 -34.71
CA SER A 392 -22.80 4.37 -35.08
C SER A 392 -23.18 3.51 -33.85
N ALA A 393 -24.28 2.75 -33.92
CA ALA A 393 -24.70 1.89 -32.82
C ALA A 393 -23.69 0.79 -32.47
N PRO A 394 -22.99 0.13 -33.41
CA PRO A 394 -21.94 -0.84 -33.09
C PRO A 394 -20.78 -0.23 -32.32
N LEU A 395 -20.39 1.01 -32.64
CA LEU A 395 -19.34 1.71 -31.92
C LEU A 395 -19.71 1.98 -30.45
N LEU A 396 -20.97 2.32 -30.17
CA LEU A 396 -21.41 2.54 -28.80
C LEU A 396 -21.23 1.29 -27.93
N ILE A 397 -21.43 0.09 -28.50
CA ILE A 397 -21.17 -1.18 -27.81
C ILE A 397 -19.68 -1.35 -27.50
N VAL A 398 -18.81 -1.04 -28.49
CA VAL A 398 -17.33 -1.10 -28.28
C VAL A 398 -16.90 -0.14 -27.17
N VAL A 399 -17.40 1.09 -27.18
CA VAL A 399 -17.14 2.10 -26.14
C VAL A 399 -17.64 1.61 -24.79
N GLY A 400 -18.84 1.06 -24.71
CA GLY A 400 -19.43 0.52 -23.49
C GLY A 400 -18.60 -0.60 -22.86
N ILE A 401 -18.17 -1.58 -23.67
CA ILE A 401 -17.29 -2.67 -23.22
C ILE A 401 -15.95 -2.12 -22.73
N THR A 402 -15.33 -1.23 -23.51
CA THR A 402 -14.02 -0.62 -23.16
C THR A 402 -14.07 0.13 -21.85
N THR A 403 -15.09 0.95 -21.66
CA THR A 403 -15.24 1.77 -20.46
C THR A 403 -15.53 0.93 -19.23
N THR A 404 -16.42 -0.06 -19.35
CA THR A 404 -16.71 -0.99 -18.26
C THR A 404 -15.46 -1.78 -17.87
N SER A 405 -14.69 -2.21 -18.86
CA SER A 405 -13.42 -2.94 -18.62
C SER A 405 -12.39 -2.09 -17.88
N SER A 406 -12.34 -0.77 -18.11
CA SER A 406 -11.42 0.14 -17.41
C SER A 406 -11.72 0.26 -15.91
N PHE A 407 -12.96 0.06 -15.48
CA PHE A 407 -13.34 0.08 -14.05
C PHE A 407 -12.92 -1.18 -13.29
N VAL A 408 -12.62 -2.27 -14.01
CA VAL A 408 -12.18 -3.52 -13.38
C VAL A 408 -10.76 -3.40 -12.81
N ILE A 409 -9.95 -2.43 -13.30
CA ILE A 409 -8.55 -2.25 -12.91
C ILE A 409 -8.31 -0.77 -12.54
N PRO A 410 -8.79 -0.33 -11.37
CA PRO A 410 -8.71 1.07 -10.97
C PRO A 410 -7.27 1.57 -10.79
N SER A 411 -6.33 0.69 -10.41
CA SER A 411 -4.91 1.04 -10.23
C SER A 411 -4.21 1.49 -11.53
N LEU A 412 -4.66 1.03 -12.71
CA LEU A 412 -4.10 1.38 -14.02
C LEU A 412 -4.99 2.34 -14.81
N TYR A 413 -5.87 3.05 -14.13
CA TYR A 413 -6.87 3.90 -14.76
C TYR A 413 -6.28 5.00 -15.65
N GLN A 414 -5.31 5.76 -15.13
CA GLN A 414 -4.66 6.86 -15.85
C GLN A 414 -3.89 6.33 -17.07
N GLN A 415 -3.17 5.23 -16.88
CA GLN A 415 -2.39 4.57 -17.91
C GLN A 415 -3.29 4.05 -19.05
N THR A 416 -4.39 3.38 -18.70
CA THR A 416 -5.34 2.86 -19.69
C THR A 416 -5.99 3.95 -20.53
N ALA A 417 -6.30 5.11 -19.93
CA ALA A 417 -6.89 6.24 -20.66
C ALA A 417 -5.94 6.79 -21.74
N ILE A 418 -4.67 7.03 -21.39
CA ILE A 418 -3.66 7.54 -22.34
C ILE A 418 -3.37 6.50 -23.42
N LEU A 419 -3.09 5.26 -23.04
CA LEU A 419 -2.75 4.20 -23.97
C LEU A 419 -3.88 3.95 -24.97
N ARG A 420 -5.12 3.94 -24.54
CA ARG A 420 -6.31 3.80 -25.39
C ARG A 420 -6.34 4.83 -26.51
N LEU A 421 -6.10 6.12 -26.20
CA LEU A 421 -6.05 7.17 -27.21
C LEU A 421 -4.92 6.90 -28.23
N VAL A 422 -3.75 6.47 -27.77
CA VAL A 422 -2.63 6.10 -28.64
C VAL A 422 -3.04 4.94 -29.56
N TYR A 423 -3.66 3.89 -29.02
CA TYR A 423 -4.08 2.71 -29.80
C TYR A 423 -5.16 3.07 -30.85
N ILE A 424 -6.08 3.98 -30.55
CA ILE A 424 -7.10 4.47 -31.51
C ILE A 424 -6.42 5.22 -32.64
N LEU A 425 -5.51 6.16 -32.35
CA LEU A 425 -4.79 6.94 -33.35
C LEU A 425 -3.93 6.05 -34.26
N VAL A 426 -3.20 5.12 -33.66
CA VAL A 426 -2.32 4.18 -34.39
C VAL A 426 -3.16 3.20 -35.22
N GLY A 427 -4.27 2.68 -34.64
CA GLY A 427 -5.19 1.79 -35.35
C GLY A 427 -5.86 2.45 -36.56
N GLY A 428 -6.27 3.73 -36.43
CA GLY A 428 -6.85 4.50 -37.51
C GLY A 428 -5.84 4.96 -38.59
N GLY A 429 -4.58 5.13 -38.20
CA GLY A 429 -3.53 5.55 -39.18
C GLY A 429 -2.78 4.44 -39.88
N SER A 430 -2.56 3.30 -39.19
CA SER A 430 -1.66 2.21 -39.66
C SER A 430 -2.29 0.82 -39.56
N GLY A 431 -3.54 0.71 -39.20
CA GLY A 431 -4.27 -0.54 -39.07
C GLY A 431 -3.68 -1.53 -38.10
N LEU A 432 -3.83 -2.83 -38.37
CA LEU A 432 -3.34 -3.91 -37.48
C LEU A 432 -1.82 -3.92 -37.35
N TYR A 433 -1.09 -3.52 -38.38
CA TYR A 433 0.37 -3.43 -38.31
C TYR A 433 0.82 -2.41 -37.25
N GLY A 434 0.18 -1.24 -37.25
CA GLY A 434 0.44 -0.21 -36.24
C GLY A 434 0.12 -0.69 -34.83
N ILE A 435 -1.01 -1.38 -34.63
CA ILE A 435 -1.41 -1.95 -33.33
C ILE A 435 -0.37 -2.97 -32.84
N ALA A 436 0.10 -3.86 -33.73
CA ALA A 436 1.13 -4.84 -33.36
C ALA A 436 2.43 -4.15 -32.94
N LEU A 437 2.90 -3.15 -33.71
CA LEU A 437 4.08 -2.39 -33.36
C LEU A 437 3.94 -1.63 -32.05
N CYS A 438 2.79 -0.97 -31.85
CA CYS A 438 2.49 -0.27 -30.60
C CYS A 438 2.50 -1.23 -29.38
N THR A 439 1.95 -2.43 -29.55
CA THR A 439 1.97 -3.47 -28.51
C THR A 439 3.39 -3.92 -28.18
N VAL A 440 4.25 -4.13 -29.20
CA VAL A 440 5.67 -4.48 -28.99
C VAL A 440 6.41 -3.35 -28.25
N LEU A 441 6.20 -2.09 -28.65
CA LEU A 441 6.80 -0.93 -27.99
C LEU A 441 6.33 -0.81 -26.52
N LEU A 442 5.05 -1.06 -26.27
CA LEU A 442 4.50 -1.09 -24.91
C LEU A 442 5.17 -2.18 -24.06
N MET A 443 5.34 -3.39 -24.61
CA MET A 443 6.01 -4.48 -23.92
C MET A 443 7.49 -4.16 -23.63
N ILE A 444 8.19 -3.54 -24.57
CA ILE A 444 9.56 -3.07 -24.36
C ILE A 444 9.61 -2.04 -23.25
N ASN A 445 8.73 -1.03 -23.26
CA ASN A 445 8.67 -0.01 -22.22
C ASN A 445 8.45 -0.61 -20.84
N ILE A 446 7.46 -1.50 -20.68
CA ILE A 446 7.16 -2.14 -19.38
C ILE A 446 8.35 -3.00 -18.91
N ASN A 447 9.04 -3.70 -19.82
CA ASN A 447 10.18 -4.56 -19.46
C ASN A 447 11.49 -3.78 -19.21
N SER A 448 11.58 -2.53 -19.66
CA SER A 448 12.76 -1.69 -19.43
C SER A 448 12.72 -0.95 -18.10
N MET A 449 11.62 -1.06 -17.37
CA MET A 449 11.45 -0.37 -16.10
C MET A 449 12.05 -1.18 -14.95
N ASP A 450 13.01 -0.59 -14.26
CA ASP A 450 13.66 -1.13 -13.07
C ASP A 450 13.69 -0.08 -11.98
N ASP A 451 13.31 -0.45 -10.76
CA ASP A 451 13.40 0.40 -9.58
C ASP A 451 13.93 -0.40 -8.38
N LEU A 452 14.79 0.23 -7.58
CA LEU A 452 15.44 -0.39 -6.42
C LEU A 452 16.07 -1.77 -6.75
N ALA A 453 16.60 -1.93 -7.97
CA ALA A 453 17.19 -3.15 -8.52
C ALA A 453 16.20 -4.32 -8.65
N VAL A 454 14.92 -4.02 -8.86
CA VAL A 454 13.87 -5.01 -9.14
C VAL A 454 13.16 -4.63 -10.44
N SER A 455 13.07 -5.59 -11.39
CA SER A 455 12.33 -5.35 -12.62
C SER A 455 10.82 -5.24 -12.37
N TYR A 456 10.17 -4.29 -13.02
CA TYR A 456 8.72 -4.06 -12.93
C TYR A 456 7.89 -5.27 -13.34
N THR A 457 8.40 -6.05 -14.31
CA THR A 457 7.74 -7.26 -14.82
C THR A 457 8.08 -8.53 -14.04
N ALA A 458 8.90 -8.43 -12.98
CA ALA A 458 9.17 -9.59 -12.14
C ALA A 458 7.86 -10.16 -11.55
N PRO A 459 7.74 -11.45 -11.39
CA PRO A 459 8.67 -12.57 -11.67
C PRO A 459 8.54 -13.15 -13.08
N VAL A 460 7.89 -12.46 -14.02
CA VAL A 460 7.72 -12.93 -15.42
C VAL A 460 9.02 -12.72 -16.19
N THR A 461 9.60 -11.52 -16.07
CA THR A 461 10.88 -11.16 -16.67
C THR A 461 11.71 -10.40 -15.63
N PRO A 462 12.84 -10.92 -15.12
CA PRO A 462 13.37 -12.29 -15.31
C PRO A 462 12.44 -13.39 -14.78
N PHE A 463 12.56 -14.59 -15.37
CA PHE A 463 11.68 -15.70 -15.02
C PHE A 463 12.05 -16.34 -13.68
N PHE A 464 11.16 -16.21 -12.70
CA PHE A 464 11.28 -16.89 -11.41
C PHE A 464 10.15 -17.89 -11.19
N SER A 465 10.44 -19.17 -11.31
CA SER A 465 9.44 -20.26 -11.29
C SER A 465 8.59 -20.32 -10.02
N LYS A 466 9.12 -19.87 -8.89
CA LYS A 466 8.39 -19.81 -7.61
C LYS A 466 7.36 -18.69 -7.58
N GLY A 467 7.71 -17.51 -8.10
CA GLY A 467 6.87 -16.32 -8.08
C GLY A 467 5.78 -16.31 -9.15
N ILE A 468 6.06 -16.86 -10.34
CA ILE A 468 5.13 -16.81 -11.48
C ILE A 468 3.79 -17.48 -11.21
N LYS A 469 3.80 -18.50 -10.34
CA LYS A 469 2.59 -19.22 -9.97
C LYS A 469 1.60 -18.39 -9.15
N ASP A 470 2.04 -17.30 -8.51
CA ASP A 470 1.16 -16.36 -7.80
C ASP A 470 0.73 -15.17 -8.67
N VAL A 471 1.36 -14.98 -9.83
CA VAL A 471 0.96 -13.96 -10.83
C VAL A 471 -0.27 -14.43 -11.60
N ILE A 472 -0.21 -15.63 -12.16
CA ILE A 472 -1.23 -16.16 -13.07
C ILE A 472 -2.34 -16.88 -12.31
N SER A 473 -1.98 -17.67 -11.29
CA SER A 473 -2.92 -18.46 -10.51
C SER A 473 -2.69 -18.29 -9.00
N ARG A 474 -3.76 -18.14 -8.23
CA ARG A 474 -3.68 -18.06 -6.78
C ARG A 474 -3.46 -19.43 -6.16
N ARG A 475 -2.47 -19.57 -5.29
CA ARG A 475 -2.27 -20.78 -4.48
C ARG A 475 -3.00 -20.69 -3.14
N SER A 476 -3.39 -21.86 -2.58
CA SER A 476 -3.93 -21.89 -1.23
C SER A 476 -2.86 -21.52 -0.20
N PHE A 477 -3.26 -20.91 0.93
CA PHE A 477 -2.33 -20.56 2.02
C PHE A 477 -1.49 -21.73 2.53
N ARG A 478 -2.01 -22.95 2.52
CA ARG A 478 -1.27 -24.17 2.90
C ARG A 478 -0.05 -24.43 1.99
N SER A 479 -0.14 -24.04 0.72
CA SER A 479 0.97 -24.15 -0.24
C SER A 479 1.85 -22.90 -0.23
N TYR A 480 1.27 -21.74 0.12
CA TYR A 480 1.94 -20.45 0.16
C TYR A 480 3.02 -20.38 1.25
N GLU A 481 2.75 -20.97 2.43
CA GLU A 481 3.69 -21.02 3.55
C GLU A 481 5.04 -21.65 3.19
N LYS A 482 5.05 -22.62 2.26
CA LYS A 482 6.27 -23.31 1.81
C LYS A 482 6.99 -22.65 0.64
N THR A 483 6.33 -21.72 -0.08
CA THR A 483 6.84 -21.19 -1.37
C THR A 483 6.76 -19.68 -1.49
N HIS A 484 6.61 -18.98 -0.37
CA HIS A 484 6.56 -17.52 -0.37
C HIS A 484 7.92 -16.95 -0.80
N SER A 485 7.95 -16.28 -1.96
CA SER A 485 9.08 -15.50 -2.41
C SER A 485 8.97 -14.06 -1.89
N THR A 486 10.06 -13.53 -1.38
CA THR A 486 10.19 -12.12 -1.03
C THR A 486 10.72 -11.33 -2.22
N ILE A 487 10.48 -10.03 -2.25
CA ILE A 487 10.99 -9.18 -3.33
C ILE A 487 12.51 -9.20 -3.41
N LYS A 488 13.19 -9.50 -2.31
CA LYS A 488 14.64 -9.67 -2.26
C LYS A 488 15.14 -10.79 -3.18
N GLU A 489 14.31 -11.80 -3.44
CA GLU A 489 14.62 -12.89 -4.36
C GLU A 489 14.51 -12.48 -5.83
N TYR A 490 13.85 -11.36 -6.14
CA TYR A 490 13.69 -10.81 -7.50
C TYR A 490 14.74 -9.76 -7.86
N LYS A 491 15.75 -9.57 -7.01
CA LYS A 491 16.81 -8.61 -7.24
C LYS A 491 17.60 -8.99 -8.49
N LEU A 492 17.83 -8.02 -9.39
CA LEU A 492 18.72 -8.17 -10.52
C LEU A 492 20.17 -8.17 -10.02
N ASP A 493 20.94 -9.18 -10.39
CA ASP A 493 22.38 -9.18 -10.16
C ASP A 493 23.04 -8.15 -11.09
N GLU A 494 23.96 -7.34 -10.56
CA GLU A 494 24.73 -6.34 -11.33
C GLU A 494 25.53 -6.95 -12.51
N LYS A 495 25.55 -8.27 -12.62
CA LYS A 495 26.23 -9.03 -13.67
C LYS A 495 25.33 -9.71 -14.69
N GLY A 496 24.04 -9.34 -14.76
CA GLY A 496 23.15 -9.78 -15.87
C GLY A 496 22.87 -11.28 -15.97
N GLY A 497 22.95 -12.01 -14.87
CA GLY A 497 22.66 -13.45 -14.83
C GLY A 497 21.68 -13.78 -13.71
N SER A 498 20.55 -14.39 -14.06
CA SER A 498 19.62 -15.01 -13.09
C SER A 498 20.28 -16.22 -12.44
N GLN A 499 20.31 -16.28 -11.10
CA GLN A 499 20.57 -17.53 -10.38
C GLN A 499 19.34 -18.44 -10.32
#